data_75e7c23ea70ed6da0f04437aea06b3e1
#
_entry.id   75e7c23ea70ed6da0f04437aea06b3e1
#
_cell.length_a   1.000
_cell.length_b   1.000
_cell.length_c   1.000
_cell.angle_alpha   90.00
_cell.angle_beta   90.00
_cell.angle_gamma   90.00
#
_symmetry.space_group_name_H-M   'P 1'
#
loop_
_entity.id
_entity.type
_entity.pdbx_description
1 polymer ?
#
loop_
_entity_poly.entity_id
_entity_poly.type
_entity_poly.pdbx_seq_one_letter_code
_entity_poly.pdbx_strand_id
1 'polypeptide(L)'
;MKIAIYPGSFDPITLGHLNIIKRAALCFDKLIVCVMVNSQKNGLFTPEERVELIRRVVSQLPNVEVDASSILLAEYAKQRRARVIVKGLRAVSDFEAEVQMSVINRKLNPNVDTMFLPSHEKYTYLSSTVDRKSTRLN
;
A
#
# COMPACT_ATOMS: atom_id res chain seq x y z
N MET A 1 -8.52 -8.18 -17.51
CA MET A 1 -7.72 -8.46 -16.29
C MET A 1 -7.88 -7.33 -15.30
N LYS A 2 -8.20 -7.64 -14.06
CA LYS A 2 -8.34 -6.65 -12.99
C LYS A 2 -6.99 -6.44 -12.32
N ILE A 3 -6.39 -5.28 -12.55
CA ILE A 3 -5.09 -4.93 -12.00
C ILE A 3 -5.27 -3.80 -10.98
N ALA A 4 -4.67 -3.98 -9.81
CA ALA A 4 -4.65 -2.95 -8.77
C ALA A 4 -3.22 -2.63 -8.38
N ILE A 5 -3.01 -1.43 -7.85
CA ILE A 5 -1.73 -0.98 -7.33
C ILE A 5 -1.87 -0.69 -5.85
N TYR A 6 -0.95 -1.19 -5.06
CA TYR A 6 -0.82 -0.84 -3.66
C TYR A 6 0.45 0.00 -3.51
N PRO A 7 0.32 1.33 -3.47
CA PRO A 7 1.47 2.22 -3.37
C PRO A 7 1.86 2.51 -1.94
N GLY A 8 3.11 2.81 -1.72
CA GLY A 8 3.58 3.23 -0.42
C GLY A 8 5.08 3.43 -0.41
N SER A 9 5.60 3.92 0.70
CA SER A 9 7.04 4.04 0.88
C SER A 9 7.68 2.71 1.27
N PHE A 10 6.97 1.90 2.05
CA PHE A 10 7.42 0.58 2.51
C PHE A 10 8.87 0.61 3.04
N ASP A 11 9.10 1.40 4.05
CA ASP A 11 10.45 1.68 4.54
C ASP A 11 10.62 1.31 6.02
N PRO A 12 10.65 0.04 6.38
CA PRO A 12 10.43 -1.14 5.55
C PRO A 12 8.95 -1.57 5.51
N ILE A 13 8.68 -2.62 4.76
CA ILE A 13 7.35 -3.27 4.79
C ILE A 13 7.07 -3.80 6.20
N THR A 14 5.83 -3.69 6.63
CA THR A 14 5.38 -4.14 7.95
C THR A 14 4.37 -5.27 7.83
N LEU A 15 4.03 -5.89 8.97
CA LEU A 15 2.98 -6.91 9.00
C LEU A 15 1.63 -6.33 8.59
N GLY A 16 1.37 -5.06 8.93
CA GLY A 16 0.17 -4.37 8.48
C GLY A 16 0.09 -4.25 6.97
N HIS A 17 1.20 -3.87 6.35
CA HIS A 17 1.29 -3.84 4.88
C HIS A 17 1.06 -5.23 4.28
N LEU A 18 1.70 -6.25 4.83
CA LEU A 18 1.55 -7.61 4.33
C LEU A 18 0.12 -8.10 4.45
N ASN A 19 -0.58 -7.76 5.53
CA ASN A 19 -1.99 -8.11 5.71
C ASN A 19 -2.84 -7.49 4.60
N ILE A 20 -2.64 -6.21 4.30
CA ILE A 20 -3.36 -5.53 3.21
C ILE A 20 -3.05 -6.20 1.87
N ILE A 21 -1.77 -6.51 1.62
CA ILE A 21 -1.35 -7.16 0.38
C ILE A 21 -2.06 -8.50 0.18
N LYS A 22 -2.07 -9.33 1.22
CA LYS A 22 -2.72 -10.65 1.13
C LYS A 22 -4.22 -10.53 0.86
N ARG A 23 -4.88 -9.59 1.52
CA ARG A 23 -6.33 -9.38 1.36
C ARG A 23 -6.65 -8.83 -0.03
N ALA A 24 -5.87 -7.83 -0.48
CA ALA A 24 -6.07 -7.24 -1.81
C ALA A 24 -5.78 -8.25 -2.92
N ALA A 25 -4.77 -9.08 -2.74
CA ALA A 25 -4.41 -10.09 -3.74
C ALA A 25 -5.54 -11.05 -4.03
N LEU A 26 -6.44 -11.29 -3.08
CA LEU A 26 -7.61 -12.12 -3.28
C LEU A 26 -8.68 -11.47 -4.18
N CYS A 27 -8.64 -10.15 -4.30
CA CYS A 27 -9.68 -9.39 -5.01
C CYS A 27 -9.34 -9.10 -6.48
N PHE A 28 -8.07 -9.25 -6.87
CA PHE A 28 -7.62 -8.83 -8.19
C PHE A 28 -6.84 -9.93 -8.90
N ASP A 29 -6.83 -9.86 -10.22
CA ASP A 29 -6.03 -10.80 -11.02
C ASP A 29 -4.54 -10.54 -10.82
N LYS A 30 -4.17 -9.27 -10.66
CA LYS A 30 -2.79 -8.87 -10.39
C LYS A 30 -2.80 -7.70 -9.41
N LEU A 31 -1.95 -7.79 -8.40
CA LEU A 31 -1.68 -6.68 -7.48
C LEU A 31 -0.22 -6.26 -7.64
N ILE A 32 -0.03 -4.98 -7.94
CA ILE A 32 1.31 -4.41 -8.06
C ILE A 32 1.60 -3.64 -6.78
N VAL A 33 2.54 -4.12 -5.99
CA VAL A 33 3.01 -3.39 -4.81
C VAL A 33 4.11 -2.46 -5.30
N CYS A 34 3.85 -1.16 -5.23
CA CYS A 34 4.74 -0.16 -5.83
C CYS A 34 5.38 0.71 -4.76
N VAL A 35 6.70 0.64 -4.67
CA VAL A 35 7.48 1.53 -3.82
C VAL A 35 7.51 2.90 -4.51
N MET A 36 6.86 3.89 -3.89
CA MET A 36 6.86 5.25 -4.41
C MET A 36 8.12 5.95 -3.93
N VAL A 37 8.99 6.27 -4.89
CA VAL A 37 10.29 6.85 -4.60
C VAL A 37 10.17 8.36 -4.54
N ASN A 38 10.58 8.96 -3.42
CA ASN A 38 10.67 10.40 -3.27
C ASN A 38 12.13 10.78 -3.11
N SER A 39 12.69 11.40 -4.14
CA SER A 39 14.10 11.78 -4.16
C SER A 39 14.49 12.82 -3.12
N GLN A 40 13.50 13.52 -2.55
CA GLN A 40 13.74 14.54 -1.53
C GLN A 40 13.77 13.98 -0.11
N LYS A 41 13.43 12.72 0.07
CA LYS A 41 13.42 12.07 1.39
C LYS A 41 14.46 10.96 1.44
N ASN A 42 15.25 10.98 2.50
CA ASN A 42 16.15 9.88 2.80
C ASN A 42 15.40 8.88 3.68
N GLY A 43 15.28 7.64 3.20
CA GLY A 43 14.65 6.58 3.97
C GLY A 43 15.66 5.77 4.75
N LEU A 44 15.17 4.82 5.56
CA LEU A 44 16.02 3.86 6.26
C LEU A 44 16.69 2.90 5.28
N PHE A 45 15.98 2.58 4.20
CA PHE A 45 16.45 1.66 3.17
C PHE A 45 16.39 2.32 1.81
N THR A 46 17.26 1.89 0.91
CA THR A 46 17.20 2.35 -0.49
C THR A 46 15.95 1.78 -1.16
N PRO A 47 15.47 2.39 -2.25
CA PRO A 47 14.33 1.82 -2.99
C PRO A 47 14.58 0.37 -3.42
N GLU A 48 15.80 0.04 -3.83
CA GLU A 48 16.16 -1.31 -4.25
C GLU A 48 16.07 -2.29 -3.08
N GLU A 49 16.50 -1.89 -1.90
CA GLU A 49 16.42 -2.71 -0.70
C GLU A 49 14.94 -2.93 -0.30
N ARG A 50 14.13 -1.88 -0.40
CA ARG A 50 12.70 -1.98 -0.09
C ARG A 50 11.99 -2.96 -1.03
N VAL A 51 12.26 -2.85 -2.31
CA VAL A 51 11.69 -3.78 -3.31
C VAL A 51 12.09 -5.21 -3.00
N GLU A 52 13.36 -5.42 -2.69
CA GLU A 52 13.86 -6.77 -2.39
C GLU A 52 13.21 -7.36 -1.14
N LEU A 53 13.06 -6.55 -0.08
CA LEU A 53 12.40 -7.01 1.14
C LEU A 53 10.95 -7.38 0.89
N ILE A 54 10.24 -6.58 0.08
CA ILE A 54 8.85 -6.89 -0.27
C ILE A 54 8.79 -8.19 -1.07
N ARG A 55 9.66 -8.36 -2.07
CA ARG A 55 9.68 -9.57 -2.87
C ARG A 55 9.84 -10.83 -2.03
N ARG A 56 10.68 -10.76 -1.01
CA ARG A 56 10.88 -11.91 -0.11
C ARG A 56 9.62 -12.29 0.64
N VAL A 57 8.89 -11.30 1.17
CA VAL A 57 7.72 -11.60 1.99
C VAL A 57 6.48 -11.93 1.18
N VAL A 58 6.44 -11.57 -0.11
CA VAL A 58 5.29 -11.88 -0.98
C VAL A 58 5.60 -13.02 -1.97
N SER A 59 6.72 -13.69 -1.84
CA SER A 59 7.18 -14.71 -2.79
C SER A 59 6.18 -15.84 -3.00
N GLN A 60 5.31 -16.13 -2.02
CA GLN A 60 4.30 -17.17 -2.11
C GLN A 60 2.98 -16.69 -2.69
N LEU A 61 2.88 -15.41 -3.05
CA LEU A 61 1.67 -14.84 -3.64
C LEU A 61 1.89 -14.70 -5.15
N PRO A 62 1.36 -15.62 -5.95
CA PRO A 62 1.73 -15.70 -7.38
C PRO A 62 1.23 -14.52 -8.22
N ASN A 63 0.18 -13.84 -7.79
CA ASN A 63 -0.38 -12.70 -8.52
C ASN A 63 0.10 -11.34 -8.01
N VAL A 64 1.11 -11.32 -7.14
CA VAL A 64 1.68 -10.08 -6.62
C VAL A 64 3.00 -9.78 -7.32
N GLU A 65 3.06 -8.60 -7.91
CA GLU A 65 4.27 -8.07 -8.55
C GLU A 65 4.80 -6.92 -7.71
N VAL A 66 6.11 -6.74 -7.65
CA VAL A 66 6.73 -5.66 -6.89
C VAL A 66 7.50 -4.75 -7.83
N ASP A 67 7.30 -3.45 -7.69
CA ASP A 67 7.93 -2.45 -8.54
C ASP A 67 8.27 -1.20 -7.74
N ALA A 68 9.01 -0.31 -8.34
CA ALA A 68 9.31 1.01 -7.78
C ALA A 68 9.10 2.06 -8.86
N SER A 69 8.62 3.24 -8.47
CA SER A 69 8.36 4.32 -9.42
C SER A 69 8.55 5.67 -8.75
N SER A 70 9.08 6.62 -9.51
CA SER A 70 9.20 8.01 -9.08
C SER A 70 8.18 8.92 -9.77
N ILE A 71 7.37 8.39 -10.66
CA ILE A 71 6.38 9.19 -11.37
C ILE A 71 5.09 9.32 -10.56
N LEU A 72 4.23 10.22 -11.00
CA LEU A 72 2.93 10.47 -10.38
C LEU A 72 2.10 9.19 -10.38
N LEU A 73 1.46 8.88 -9.27
CA LEU A 73 0.70 7.63 -9.10
C LEU A 73 -0.38 7.44 -10.15
N ALA A 74 -1.14 8.51 -10.45
CA ALA A 74 -2.19 8.45 -11.47
C ALA A 74 -1.62 8.09 -12.84
N GLU A 75 -0.45 8.61 -13.17
CA GLU A 75 0.23 8.32 -14.43
C GLU A 75 0.79 6.90 -14.45
N TYR A 76 1.35 6.47 -13.34
CA TYR A 76 1.85 5.10 -13.20
C TYR A 76 0.70 4.10 -13.39
N ALA A 77 -0.46 4.40 -12.81
CA ALA A 77 -1.63 3.54 -12.96
C ALA A 77 -2.06 3.42 -14.43
N LYS A 78 -1.98 4.51 -15.19
CA LYS A 78 -2.25 4.47 -16.64
C LYS A 78 -1.27 3.55 -17.35
N GLN A 79 0.02 3.70 -17.07
CA GLN A 79 1.06 2.90 -17.71
C GLN A 79 0.89 1.42 -17.44
N ARG A 80 0.47 1.07 -16.23
CA ARG A 80 0.29 -0.32 -15.83
C ARG A 80 -1.12 -0.83 -16.12
N ARG A 81 -1.99 -0.01 -16.67
CA ARG A 81 -3.40 -0.34 -16.97
C ARG A 81 -4.15 -0.78 -15.72
N ALA A 82 -3.82 -0.19 -14.58
CA ALA A 82 -4.49 -0.47 -13.33
C ALA A 82 -5.71 0.42 -13.19
N ARG A 83 -6.80 -0.14 -12.69
CA ARG A 83 -8.05 0.59 -12.48
C ARG A 83 -8.32 0.87 -11.02
N VAL A 84 -7.57 0.29 -10.13
CA VAL A 84 -7.79 0.43 -8.69
C VAL A 84 -6.47 0.73 -8.00
N ILE A 85 -6.52 1.71 -7.10
CA ILE A 85 -5.45 1.98 -6.15
C ILE A 85 -5.94 1.47 -4.81
N VAL A 86 -5.17 0.59 -4.17
CA VAL A 86 -5.49 0.07 -2.85
C VAL A 86 -4.79 0.89 -1.79
N LYS A 87 -5.52 1.28 -0.77
CA LYS A 87 -4.98 2.03 0.37
C LYS A 87 -5.46 1.38 1.66
N GLY A 88 -4.55 1.20 2.60
CA GLY A 88 -4.92 0.75 3.93
C GLY A 88 -5.31 1.95 4.80
N LEU A 89 -6.35 1.79 5.60
CA LEU A 89 -6.76 2.82 6.55
C LEU A 89 -6.55 2.31 7.97
N ARG A 90 -5.81 3.07 8.77
CA ARG A 90 -5.50 2.71 10.15
C ARG A 90 -6.27 3.54 11.15
N ALA A 91 -6.56 4.80 10.82
CA ALA A 91 -7.21 5.73 11.73
C ALA A 91 -8.17 6.62 10.96
N VAL A 92 -9.22 7.09 11.66
CA VAL A 92 -10.21 8.01 11.08
C VAL A 92 -9.54 9.30 10.61
N SER A 93 -8.51 9.76 11.33
CA SER A 93 -7.79 10.98 10.96
C SER A 93 -7.08 10.90 9.61
N ASP A 94 -6.76 9.70 9.15
CA ASP A 94 -6.10 9.51 7.84
C ASP A 94 -7.12 9.57 6.69
N PHE A 95 -8.39 9.34 7.00
CA PHE A 95 -9.41 9.14 5.98
C PHE A 95 -9.64 10.36 5.10
N GLU A 96 -9.73 11.55 5.70
CA GLU A 96 -9.99 12.77 4.93
C GLU A 96 -8.89 13.04 3.92
N ALA A 97 -7.62 12.96 4.34
CA ALA A 97 -6.49 13.17 3.45
C ALA A 97 -6.48 12.14 2.32
N GLU A 98 -6.76 10.88 2.64
CA GLU A 98 -6.77 9.80 1.65
C GLU A 98 -7.92 9.96 0.66
N VAL A 99 -9.09 10.41 1.11
CA VAL A 99 -10.21 10.68 0.20
C VAL A 99 -9.88 11.83 -0.73
N GLN A 100 -9.25 12.90 -0.23
CA GLN A 100 -8.83 14.02 -1.07
C GLN A 100 -7.84 13.55 -2.14
N MET A 101 -6.89 12.71 -1.77
CA MET A 101 -5.94 12.16 -2.74
C MET A 101 -6.63 11.28 -3.78
N SER A 102 -7.64 10.52 -3.39
CA SER A 102 -8.40 9.70 -4.33
C SER A 102 -9.14 10.55 -5.35
N VAL A 103 -9.67 11.69 -4.93
CA VAL A 103 -10.33 12.63 -5.84
C VAL A 103 -9.33 13.22 -6.84
N ILE A 104 -8.15 13.59 -6.36
CA ILE A 104 -7.09 14.14 -7.22
C ILE A 104 -6.63 13.08 -8.23
N ASN A 105 -6.39 11.86 -7.78
CA ASN A 105 -5.97 10.78 -8.66
C ASN A 105 -7.02 10.52 -9.76
N ARG A 106 -8.29 10.56 -9.41
CA ARG A 106 -9.36 10.34 -10.36
C ARG A 106 -9.48 11.49 -11.37
N LYS A 107 -9.20 12.73 -10.94
CA LYS A 107 -9.16 13.85 -11.88
C LYS A 107 -8.03 13.71 -12.89
N LEU A 108 -6.88 13.22 -12.44
CA LEU A 108 -5.72 13.02 -13.30
C LEU A 108 -5.85 11.77 -14.18
N ASN A 109 -6.59 10.77 -13.69
CA ASN A 109 -6.82 9.52 -14.39
C ASN A 109 -8.25 9.08 -14.12
N PRO A 110 -9.22 9.44 -15.00
CA PRO A 110 -10.64 9.11 -14.77
C PRO A 110 -10.94 7.61 -14.71
N ASN A 111 -10.00 6.76 -15.14
CA ASN A 111 -10.19 5.32 -15.15
C ASN A 111 -9.73 4.64 -13.87
N VAL A 112 -9.22 5.39 -12.89
CA VAL A 112 -8.73 4.82 -11.64
C VAL A 112 -9.63 5.20 -10.48
N ASP A 113 -9.99 4.20 -9.66
CA ASP A 113 -10.68 4.40 -8.39
C ASP A 113 -9.78 3.97 -7.25
N THR A 114 -10.10 4.43 -6.05
CA THR A 114 -9.36 4.03 -4.86
C THR A 114 -10.25 3.13 -3.99
N MET A 115 -9.70 2.00 -3.59
CA MET A 115 -10.34 1.08 -2.68
C MET A 115 -9.63 1.16 -1.33
N PHE A 116 -10.39 1.46 -0.28
CA PHE A 116 -9.86 1.54 1.06
C PHE A 116 -10.11 0.23 1.80
N LEU A 117 -9.07 -0.32 2.38
CA LEU A 117 -9.17 -1.50 3.23
C LEU A 117 -8.81 -1.11 4.65
N PRO A 118 -9.73 -1.33 5.60
CA PRO A 118 -9.38 -1.08 7.00
C PRO A 118 -8.29 -2.06 7.44
N SER A 119 -7.35 -1.56 8.23
CA SER A 119 -6.30 -2.41 8.79
C SER A 119 -6.92 -3.45 9.72
N HIS A 120 -6.32 -4.65 9.75
CA HIS A 120 -6.73 -5.67 10.70
C HIS A 120 -6.60 -5.12 12.12
N GLU A 121 -7.55 -5.43 12.99
CA GLU A 121 -7.62 -4.87 14.32
C GLU A 121 -6.32 -5.01 15.11
N LYS A 122 -5.67 -6.15 15.04
CA LYS A 122 -4.41 -6.37 15.77
C LYS A 122 -3.26 -5.50 15.26
N TYR A 123 -3.38 -4.88 14.08
CA TYR A 123 -2.37 -3.95 13.53
C TYR A 123 -2.82 -2.50 13.64
N THR A 124 -4.11 -2.25 13.88
CA THR A 124 -4.66 -0.90 13.95
C THR A 124 -4.20 -0.18 15.21
N TYR A 125 -4.02 -0.90 16.29
CA TYR A 125 -3.69 -0.35 17.61
C TYR A 125 -2.21 -0.52 17.95
N LEU A 126 -1.33 -0.21 17.01
CA LEU A 126 0.11 -0.31 17.20
C LEU A 126 0.75 0.94 17.80
N SER A 127 -0.02 1.77 18.51
CA SER A 127 0.58 2.79 19.36
C SER A 127 1.17 2.10 20.58
N SER A 128 2.22 2.67 21.14
CA SER A 128 2.90 2.06 22.28
C SER A 128 1.97 1.81 23.47
N THR A 129 0.99 2.69 23.69
CA THR A 129 0.05 2.56 24.79
C THR A 129 -0.93 1.41 24.60
N VAL A 130 -1.52 1.32 23.41
CA VAL A 130 -2.50 0.29 23.09
C VAL A 130 -1.81 -1.07 23.02
N ASP A 131 -0.64 -1.12 22.45
CA ASP A 131 0.16 -2.32 22.33
C ASP A 131 0.46 -2.92 23.71
N ARG A 132 0.85 -2.08 24.67
CA ARG A 132 1.09 -2.53 26.04
C ARG A 132 -0.16 -3.08 26.70
N LYS A 133 -1.32 -2.47 26.43
CA LYS A 133 -2.59 -2.99 26.97
C LYS A 133 -2.92 -4.34 26.37
N SER A 134 -2.74 -4.51 25.06
CA SER A 134 -2.96 -5.79 24.42
C SER A 134 -2.06 -6.87 25.00
N THR A 135 -0.80 -6.54 25.22
CA THR A 135 0.16 -7.47 25.80
C THR A 135 -0.26 -7.91 27.20
N ARG A 136 -0.78 -6.98 28.00
CA ARG A 136 -1.24 -7.27 29.36
C ARG A 136 -2.48 -8.15 29.39
N LEU A 137 -3.36 -7.99 28.41
CA LEU A 137 -4.60 -8.75 28.33
C LEU A 137 -4.36 -10.19 27.86
N ASN A 138 -3.29 -10.39 27.17
CA ASN A 138 -2.92 -11.70 26.67
C ASN A 138 -2.00 -12.44 27.65
#